data_500a79d855a328d37382ff8528abc079
#
_entry.id   500a79d855a328d37382ff8528abc079
#
_cell.length_a   1.000
_cell.length_b   1.000
_cell.length_c   1.000
_cell.angle_alpha   90.00
_cell.angle_beta   90.00
_cell.angle_gamma   90.00
#
_symmetry.space_group_name_H-M   'P 1'
#
loop_
_entity.id
_entity.type
_entity.pdbx_description
1 polymer ?
#
loop_
_entity_poly.entity_id
_entity_poly.type
_entity_poly.pdbx_seq_one_letter_code
_entity_poly.pdbx_strand_id
1 'polypeptide(L)'
;MCSSDLVTQSAAVKAMIDACLAAFGRIDVLVNNVGGSAAGGPVELSEEAWDGQMNYNLKSVFLACKHVLPVMERHGGGAIVNLASTSGLRWTGSPQVGYAASKAGVMQLSRVVAVQYANKGIRVNTVVPGQLHTPMVEARLAGQRAGGDVDKLLETRVARIPAGFMGDGRDTAHAALFLASDEARFVTGTEIIVDGGMVARCD
;
A
#
# COMPACT_ATOMS: atom_id res chain seq x y z
N MET A 1 0.74 4.70 -22.18
CA MET A 1 0.51 5.28 -20.83
C MET A 1 0.21 4.12 -19.90
N CYS A 2 0.94 3.97 -18.83
CA CYS A 2 0.66 2.95 -17.84
C CYS A 2 -0.64 3.36 -17.11
N SER A 3 -1.59 2.42 -16.97
CA SER A 3 -2.89 2.69 -16.32
C SER A 3 -2.78 3.18 -14.85
N SER A 4 -1.59 3.09 -14.26
CA SER A 4 -1.32 3.53 -12.89
C SER A 4 -1.49 5.04 -12.66
N ASP A 5 -1.32 5.88 -13.69
CA ASP A 5 -1.46 7.34 -13.54
C ASP A 5 -2.94 7.77 -13.37
N LEU A 6 -3.86 6.92 -13.76
CA LEU A 6 -5.30 7.17 -13.65
C LEU A 6 -5.78 7.23 -12.20
N VAL A 7 -5.12 6.53 -11.28
CA VAL A 7 -5.52 6.50 -9.85
C VAL A 7 -5.34 7.83 -9.13
N THR A 8 -4.59 8.78 -9.70
CA THR A 8 -4.42 10.13 -9.17
C THR A 8 -5.50 11.11 -9.62
N GLN A 9 -6.39 10.67 -10.54
CA GLN A 9 -7.44 11.48 -11.14
C GLN A 9 -8.82 11.03 -10.63
N SER A 10 -9.53 11.90 -9.93
CA SER A 10 -10.83 11.60 -9.32
C SER A 10 -11.85 11.06 -10.33
N ALA A 11 -11.91 11.66 -11.53
CA ALA A 11 -12.83 11.22 -12.58
C ALA A 11 -12.52 9.80 -13.08
N ALA A 12 -11.25 9.46 -13.24
CA ALA A 12 -10.82 8.14 -13.68
C ALA A 12 -11.10 7.06 -12.61
N VAL A 13 -10.84 7.38 -11.34
CA VAL A 13 -11.18 6.48 -10.21
C VAL A 13 -12.69 6.27 -10.13
N LYS A 14 -13.50 7.34 -10.29
CA LYS A 14 -14.96 7.21 -10.35
C LYS A 14 -15.40 6.32 -11.50
N ALA A 15 -14.85 6.51 -12.69
CA ALA A 15 -15.18 5.70 -13.86
C ALA A 15 -14.85 4.21 -13.66
N MET A 16 -13.75 3.89 -12.98
CA MET A 16 -13.40 2.51 -12.59
C MET A 16 -14.46 1.90 -11.67
N ILE A 17 -14.90 2.63 -10.66
CA ILE A 17 -15.96 2.19 -9.73
C ILE A 17 -17.28 1.98 -10.49
N ASP A 18 -17.67 2.95 -11.33
CA ASP A 18 -18.90 2.88 -12.13
C ASP A 18 -18.88 1.68 -13.11
N ALA A 19 -17.73 1.41 -13.73
CA ALA A 19 -17.57 0.26 -14.62
C ALA A 19 -17.71 -1.08 -13.88
N CYS A 20 -17.14 -1.19 -12.67
CA CYS A 20 -17.30 -2.37 -11.83
C CYS A 20 -18.76 -2.58 -11.44
N LEU A 21 -19.46 -1.51 -11.04
CA LEU A 21 -20.88 -1.56 -10.72
C LEU A 21 -21.75 -1.95 -11.92
N ALA A 22 -21.44 -1.43 -13.09
CA ALA A 22 -22.17 -1.77 -14.31
C ALA A 22 -22.00 -3.26 -14.70
N ALA A 23 -20.80 -3.82 -14.43
CA ALA A 23 -20.50 -5.21 -14.76
C ALA A 23 -21.05 -6.22 -13.73
N PHE A 24 -21.01 -5.89 -12.44
CA PHE A 24 -21.25 -6.86 -11.35
C PHE A 24 -22.38 -6.46 -10.38
N GLY A 25 -22.92 -5.24 -10.48
CA GLY A 25 -24.01 -4.74 -9.66
C GLY A 25 -23.61 -4.34 -8.23
N ARG A 26 -22.42 -4.76 -7.76
CA ARG A 26 -21.93 -4.49 -6.41
C ARG A 26 -20.41 -4.46 -6.33
N ILE A 27 -19.88 -3.93 -5.25
CA ILE A 27 -18.45 -3.98 -4.90
C ILE A 27 -18.35 -4.38 -3.43
N ASP A 28 -17.75 -5.53 -3.17
CA ASP A 28 -17.59 -6.09 -1.82
C ASP A 28 -16.20 -5.85 -1.27
N VAL A 29 -15.19 -5.80 -2.15
CA VAL A 29 -13.79 -5.67 -1.79
C VAL A 29 -13.12 -4.59 -2.64
N LEU A 30 -12.35 -3.72 -1.99
CA LEU A 30 -11.41 -2.80 -2.63
C LEU A 30 -10.00 -3.08 -2.12
N VAL A 31 -9.05 -3.33 -3.04
CA VAL A 31 -7.63 -3.44 -2.71
C VAL A 31 -6.86 -2.28 -3.33
N ASN A 32 -6.33 -1.39 -2.51
CA ASN A 32 -5.49 -0.27 -2.94
C ASN A 32 -4.02 -0.68 -2.90
N ASN A 33 -3.51 -1.20 -4.02
CA ASN A 33 -2.13 -1.71 -4.14
C ASN A 33 -1.20 -0.77 -4.91
N VAL A 34 -1.72 0.15 -5.71
CA VAL A 34 -0.89 1.05 -6.52
C VAL A 34 0.01 1.91 -5.62
N GLY A 35 1.28 1.99 -5.98
CA GLY A 35 2.24 2.80 -5.25
C GLY A 35 3.66 2.68 -5.81
N GLY A 36 4.52 3.59 -5.40
CA GLY A 36 5.93 3.60 -5.81
C GLY A 36 6.75 4.55 -4.96
N SER A 37 8.06 4.31 -4.90
CA SER A 37 9.00 5.13 -4.11
C SER A 37 9.89 5.98 -4.99
N ALA A 38 10.23 7.19 -4.53
CA ALA A 38 11.35 7.97 -5.00
C ALA A 38 12.41 8.03 -3.89
N ALA A 39 13.69 7.98 -4.29
CA ALA A 39 14.81 8.17 -3.38
C ALA A 39 14.98 9.67 -3.09
N GLY A 40 15.48 10.00 -1.90
CA GLY A 40 15.84 11.34 -1.48
C GLY A 40 15.42 11.62 -0.04
N GLY A 41 16.29 12.34 0.66
CA GLY A 41 16.00 13.01 1.93
C GLY A 41 15.31 14.35 1.71
N PRO A 42 15.08 15.14 2.77
CA PRO A 42 14.36 16.41 2.67
C PRO A 42 15.12 17.50 1.90
N VAL A 43 16.43 17.36 1.72
CA VAL A 43 17.27 18.33 0.98
C VAL A 43 17.36 17.96 -0.50
N GLU A 44 17.45 16.64 -0.81
CA GLU A 44 17.65 16.17 -2.19
C GLU A 44 16.34 15.98 -2.96
N LEU A 45 15.22 15.74 -2.26
CA LEU A 45 13.93 15.51 -2.90
C LEU A 45 13.32 16.85 -3.36
N SER A 46 13.01 16.99 -4.65
CA SER A 46 12.30 18.17 -5.13
C SER A 46 10.85 18.21 -4.65
N GLU A 47 10.25 19.41 -4.62
CA GLU A 47 8.84 19.59 -4.25
C GLU A 47 7.91 18.82 -5.19
N GLU A 48 8.21 18.79 -6.50
CA GLU A 48 7.41 18.03 -7.48
C GLU A 48 7.48 16.52 -7.19
N ALA A 49 8.66 16.00 -6.82
CA ALA A 49 8.81 14.59 -6.47
C ALA A 49 8.10 14.25 -5.15
N TRP A 50 8.12 15.16 -4.18
CA TRP A 50 7.35 15.06 -2.94
C TRP A 50 5.85 15.03 -3.22
N ASP A 51 5.32 16.00 -3.97
CA ASP A 51 3.91 16.08 -4.33
C ASP A 51 3.48 14.86 -5.16
N GLY A 52 4.33 14.42 -6.07
CA GLY A 52 4.15 13.20 -6.84
C GLY A 52 3.99 11.97 -5.94
N GLN A 53 4.84 11.82 -4.90
CA GLN A 53 4.74 10.71 -3.94
C GLN A 53 3.44 10.79 -3.12
N MET A 54 3.05 11.97 -2.66
CA MET A 54 1.80 12.17 -1.93
C MET A 54 0.57 11.88 -2.81
N ASN A 55 0.57 12.37 -4.04
CA ASN A 55 -0.51 12.13 -4.98
C ASN A 55 -0.64 10.63 -5.34
N TYR A 56 0.48 9.97 -5.64
CA TYR A 56 0.49 8.60 -6.13
C TYR A 56 0.22 7.56 -5.04
N ASN A 57 0.76 7.75 -3.82
CA ASN A 57 0.65 6.76 -2.75
C ASN A 57 -0.50 7.01 -1.77
N LEU A 58 -0.83 8.27 -1.47
CA LEU A 58 -1.82 8.62 -0.45
C LEU A 58 -3.13 9.12 -1.04
N LYS A 59 -3.06 10.12 -1.94
CA LYS A 59 -4.27 10.69 -2.55
C LYS A 59 -5.03 9.65 -3.39
N SER A 60 -4.33 8.71 -4.05
CA SER A 60 -4.97 7.62 -4.78
C SER A 60 -5.86 6.76 -3.87
N VAL A 61 -5.38 6.43 -2.67
CA VAL A 61 -6.15 5.67 -1.66
C VAL A 61 -7.36 6.50 -1.19
N PHE A 62 -7.16 7.79 -0.90
CA PHE A 62 -8.26 8.69 -0.55
C PHE A 62 -9.33 8.75 -1.64
N LEU A 63 -8.95 8.89 -2.91
CA LEU A 63 -9.89 8.95 -4.02
C LEU A 63 -10.66 7.63 -4.22
N ALA A 64 -10.00 6.50 -4.09
CA ALA A 64 -10.64 5.19 -4.15
C ALA A 64 -11.66 5.02 -3.02
N CYS A 65 -11.29 5.34 -1.78
CA CYS A 65 -12.21 5.34 -0.63
C CYS A 65 -13.39 6.30 -0.84
N LYS A 66 -13.13 7.54 -1.31
CA LYS A 66 -14.17 8.53 -1.58
C LYS A 66 -15.27 8.01 -2.49
N HIS A 67 -14.90 7.26 -3.53
CA HIS A 67 -15.87 6.80 -4.52
C HIS A 67 -16.47 5.43 -4.17
N VAL A 68 -15.76 4.55 -3.46
CA VAL A 68 -16.27 3.21 -3.11
C VAL A 68 -17.15 3.20 -1.86
N LEU A 69 -16.82 4.00 -0.84
CA LEU A 69 -17.53 3.98 0.45
C LEU A 69 -19.04 4.21 0.32
N PRO A 70 -19.54 5.18 -0.47
CA PRO A 70 -20.97 5.33 -0.66
C PRO A 70 -21.64 4.13 -1.35
N VAL A 71 -20.87 3.39 -2.18
CA VAL A 71 -21.34 2.17 -2.85
C VAL A 71 -21.46 1.04 -1.85
N MET A 72 -20.41 0.76 -1.09
CA MET A 72 -20.40 -0.28 -0.06
C MET A 72 -21.46 -0.04 1.01
N GLU A 73 -21.66 1.22 1.44
CA GLU A 73 -22.70 1.59 2.40
C GLU A 73 -24.10 1.25 1.90
N ARG A 74 -24.42 1.54 0.63
CA ARG A 74 -25.71 1.17 0.02
C ARG A 74 -25.92 -0.33 -0.12
N HIS A 75 -24.84 -1.10 -0.24
CA HIS A 75 -24.89 -2.56 -0.38
C HIS A 75 -24.74 -3.32 0.95
N GLY A 76 -24.72 -2.60 2.08
CA GLY A 76 -24.74 -3.18 3.42
C GLY A 76 -23.36 -3.57 3.97
N GLY A 77 -22.27 -3.11 3.36
CA GLY A 77 -20.93 -3.33 3.88
C GLY A 77 -19.88 -3.66 2.83
N GLY A 78 -18.68 -4.00 3.29
CA GLY A 78 -17.56 -4.37 2.45
C GLY A 78 -16.23 -4.40 3.19
N ALA A 79 -15.16 -4.72 2.48
CA ALA A 79 -13.80 -4.73 3.01
C ALA A 79 -12.85 -3.89 2.13
N ILE A 80 -12.09 -3.01 2.76
CA ILE A 80 -11.04 -2.23 2.11
C ILE A 80 -9.70 -2.67 2.66
N VAL A 81 -8.78 -3.05 1.78
CA VAL A 81 -7.41 -3.43 2.11
C VAL A 81 -6.44 -2.46 1.44
N ASN A 82 -5.73 -1.70 2.23
CA ASN A 82 -4.75 -0.72 1.76
C ASN A 82 -3.33 -1.27 1.90
N LEU A 83 -2.47 -1.06 0.88
CA LEU A 83 -1.06 -1.44 0.93
C LEU A 83 -0.21 -0.25 1.40
N ALA A 84 0.32 -0.37 2.63
CA ALA A 84 1.32 0.56 3.14
C ALA A 84 2.75 0.07 2.85
N SER A 85 3.66 0.23 3.79
CA SER A 85 5.05 -0.25 3.76
C SER A 85 5.67 -0.10 5.15
N THR A 86 6.61 -0.97 5.48
CA THR A 86 7.47 -0.82 6.67
C THR A 86 8.23 0.51 6.69
N SER A 87 8.44 1.16 5.54
CA SER A 87 9.00 2.51 5.46
C SER A 87 8.12 3.58 6.10
N GLY A 88 6.82 3.35 6.24
CA GLY A 88 5.91 4.24 6.97
C GLY A 88 5.94 4.03 8.49
N LEU A 89 6.59 2.96 8.97
CA LEU A 89 6.73 2.65 10.40
C LEU A 89 8.09 3.05 10.94
N ARG A 90 9.16 2.85 10.15
CA ARG A 90 10.54 3.09 10.60
C ARG A 90 11.49 3.31 9.43
N TRP A 91 12.71 3.71 9.76
CA TRP A 91 13.81 3.75 8.81
C TRP A 91 14.13 2.36 8.25
N THR A 92 14.17 2.21 6.92
CA THR A 92 14.41 0.94 6.22
C THR A 92 15.74 0.88 5.48
N GLY A 93 16.66 1.78 5.82
CA GLY A 93 18.04 1.76 5.33
C GLY A 93 18.29 2.53 4.04
N SER A 94 17.35 3.35 3.56
CA SER A 94 17.60 4.30 2.48
C SER A 94 16.70 5.54 2.60
N PRO A 95 17.20 6.73 2.21
CA PRO A 95 16.40 7.95 2.24
C PRO A 95 15.28 7.87 1.20
N GLN A 96 14.04 8.06 1.66
CA GLN A 96 12.83 8.07 0.84
C GLN A 96 11.69 8.79 1.59
N VAL A 97 11.95 10.04 1.97
CA VAL A 97 11.11 10.79 2.92
C VAL A 97 9.67 10.95 2.43
N GLY A 98 9.43 11.24 1.14
CA GLY A 98 8.10 11.38 0.58
C GLY A 98 7.32 10.06 0.58
N TYR A 99 7.99 8.95 0.23
CA TYR A 99 7.39 7.62 0.29
C TYR A 99 7.03 7.23 1.72
N ALA A 100 7.96 7.39 2.66
CA ALA A 100 7.74 7.05 4.06
C ALA A 100 6.55 7.83 4.66
N ALA A 101 6.51 9.14 4.44
CA ALA A 101 5.42 10.01 4.89
C ALA A 101 4.07 9.60 4.27
N SER A 102 4.04 9.33 2.96
CA SER A 102 2.81 8.92 2.27
C SER A 102 2.28 7.58 2.79
N LYS A 103 3.16 6.59 3.05
CA LYS A 103 2.77 5.27 3.56
C LYS A 103 2.36 5.29 5.04
N ALA A 104 2.96 6.17 5.86
CA ALA A 104 2.46 6.46 7.20
C ALA A 104 1.05 7.10 7.13
N GLY A 105 0.84 8.03 6.20
CA GLY A 105 -0.47 8.63 5.94
C GLY A 105 -1.54 7.62 5.55
N VAL A 106 -1.21 6.61 4.73
CA VAL A 106 -2.14 5.52 4.36
C VAL A 106 -2.60 4.75 5.59
N MET A 107 -1.70 4.40 6.52
CA MET A 107 -2.06 3.69 7.75
C MET A 107 -3.02 4.52 8.61
N GLN A 108 -2.70 5.79 8.82
CA GLN A 108 -3.57 6.65 9.64
C GLN A 108 -4.91 6.96 8.97
N LEU A 109 -4.94 7.19 7.65
CA LEU A 109 -6.18 7.31 6.89
C LEU A 109 -7.05 6.06 7.06
N SER A 110 -6.45 4.87 6.96
CA SER A 110 -7.15 3.60 7.11
C SER A 110 -7.81 3.46 8.49
N ARG A 111 -7.11 3.82 9.57
CA ARG A 111 -7.67 3.78 10.94
C ARG A 111 -8.85 4.72 11.11
N VAL A 112 -8.75 5.95 10.60
CA VAL A 112 -9.83 6.94 10.70
C VAL A 112 -11.07 6.49 9.93
N VAL A 113 -10.90 6.01 8.69
CA VAL A 113 -11.99 5.50 7.86
C VAL A 113 -12.61 4.24 8.48
N ALA A 114 -11.79 3.34 9.02
CA ALA A 114 -12.27 2.14 9.72
C ALA A 114 -13.25 2.47 10.84
N VAL A 115 -12.89 3.39 11.73
CA VAL A 115 -13.75 3.80 12.85
C VAL A 115 -15.02 4.49 12.36
N GLN A 116 -14.89 5.37 11.37
CA GLN A 116 -16.03 6.13 10.83
C GLN A 116 -17.09 5.25 10.15
N TYR A 117 -16.67 4.13 9.54
CA TYR A 117 -17.57 3.27 8.75
C TYR A 117 -17.83 1.89 9.35
N ALA A 118 -17.30 1.59 10.55
CA ALA A 118 -17.48 0.29 11.21
C ALA A 118 -18.96 -0.05 11.43
N ASN A 119 -19.77 0.91 11.88
CA ASN A 119 -21.21 0.73 12.11
C ASN A 119 -22.03 0.61 10.82
N LYS A 120 -21.41 0.76 9.66
CA LYS A 120 -22.01 0.57 8.33
C LYS A 120 -21.61 -0.77 7.69
N GLY A 121 -20.98 -1.65 8.48
CA GLY A 121 -20.52 -2.96 8.02
C GLY A 121 -19.28 -2.91 7.12
N ILE A 122 -18.56 -1.78 7.07
CA ILE A 122 -17.35 -1.63 6.25
C ILE A 122 -16.12 -1.75 7.14
N ARG A 123 -15.25 -2.71 6.80
CA ARG A 123 -13.94 -2.91 7.44
C ARG A 123 -12.84 -2.28 6.59
N VAL A 124 -11.88 -1.63 7.23
CA VAL A 124 -10.73 -1.03 6.55
C VAL A 124 -9.48 -1.41 7.30
N ASN A 125 -8.57 -2.10 6.63
CA ASN A 125 -7.32 -2.56 7.22
C ASN A 125 -6.13 -2.30 6.27
N THR A 126 -4.93 -2.44 6.81
CA THR A 126 -3.71 -2.19 6.06
C THR A 126 -2.80 -3.42 6.09
N VAL A 127 -2.24 -3.79 4.95
CA VAL A 127 -1.10 -4.70 4.88
C VAL A 127 0.15 -3.85 4.78
N VAL A 128 1.18 -4.20 5.56
CA VAL A 128 2.44 -3.46 5.67
C VAL A 128 3.59 -4.37 5.23
N PRO A 129 3.87 -4.46 3.91
CA PRO A 129 4.96 -5.28 3.42
C PRO A 129 6.34 -4.72 3.80
N GLY A 130 7.27 -5.62 4.05
CA GLY A 130 8.69 -5.33 4.16
C GLY A 130 9.41 -5.32 2.81
N GLN A 131 10.59 -5.89 2.80
CA GLN A 131 11.40 -6.03 1.59
C GLN A 131 11.02 -7.31 0.87
N LEU A 132 10.23 -7.18 -0.20
CA LEU A 132 9.78 -8.28 -1.04
C LEU A 132 10.60 -8.37 -2.33
N HIS A 133 10.77 -9.58 -2.85
CA HIS A 133 11.28 -9.83 -4.18
C HIS A 133 10.13 -9.74 -5.18
N THR A 134 10.14 -8.72 -6.02
CA THR A 134 9.13 -8.46 -7.04
C THR A 134 9.81 -8.00 -8.33
N PRO A 135 9.15 -8.09 -9.49
CA PRO A 135 9.71 -7.57 -10.75
C PRO A 135 10.14 -6.09 -10.67
N MET A 136 9.47 -5.28 -9.84
CA MET A 136 9.86 -3.88 -9.62
C MET A 136 11.25 -3.77 -8.96
N VAL A 137 11.63 -4.69 -8.10
CA VAL A 137 12.96 -4.71 -7.44
C VAL A 137 14.05 -4.84 -8.47
N GLU A 138 13.89 -5.77 -9.40
CA GLU A 138 14.88 -6.00 -10.47
C GLU A 138 14.90 -4.82 -11.46
N ALA A 139 13.74 -4.45 -11.98
CA ALA A 139 13.64 -3.47 -13.07
C ALA A 139 13.93 -2.01 -12.65
N ARG A 140 13.72 -1.66 -11.38
CA ARG A 140 13.75 -0.26 -10.96
C ARG A 140 14.67 0.02 -9.79
N LEU A 141 14.58 -0.76 -8.72
CA LEU A 141 15.30 -0.45 -7.49
C LEU A 141 16.78 -0.79 -7.57
N ALA A 142 17.18 -1.78 -8.36
CA ALA A 142 18.59 -2.11 -8.56
C ALA A 142 19.35 -0.93 -9.18
N GLY A 143 18.78 -0.30 -10.22
CA GLY A 143 19.38 0.90 -10.83
C GLY A 143 19.48 2.09 -9.87
N GLN A 144 18.51 2.27 -8.99
CA GLN A 144 18.47 3.41 -8.04
C GLN A 144 19.37 3.20 -6.81
N ARG A 145 19.63 1.96 -6.38
CA ARG A 145 20.21 1.67 -5.06
C ARG A 145 21.48 0.85 -5.07
N ALA A 146 21.81 0.18 -6.17
CA ALA A 146 22.95 -0.71 -6.28
C ALA A 146 23.72 -0.55 -7.59
N GLY A 147 23.57 0.58 -8.30
CA GLY A 147 24.25 0.83 -9.57
C GLY A 147 23.88 -0.15 -10.68
N GLY A 148 22.72 -0.82 -10.59
CA GLY A 148 22.25 -1.84 -11.52
C GLY A 148 22.58 -3.28 -11.11
N ASP A 149 23.33 -3.49 -10.03
CA ASP A 149 23.67 -4.81 -9.50
C ASP A 149 22.50 -5.38 -8.67
N VAL A 150 21.76 -6.30 -9.29
CA VAL A 150 20.58 -6.94 -8.67
C VAL A 150 21.01 -7.85 -7.53
N ASP A 151 22.05 -8.65 -7.70
CA ASP A 151 22.47 -9.64 -6.70
C ASP A 151 22.94 -8.95 -5.42
N LYS A 152 23.77 -7.91 -5.54
CA LYS A 152 24.19 -7.08 -4.41
C LYS A 152 23.02 -6.40 -3.70
N LEU A 153 21.99 -5.95 -4.45
CA LEU A 153 20.78 -5.40 -3.85
C LEU A 153 20.04 -6.46 -3.04
N LEU A 154 19.85 -7.67 -3.60
CA LEU A 154 19.15 -8.77 -2.94
C LEU A 154 19.89 -9.22 -1.68
N GLU A 155 21.20 -9.42 -1.73
CA GLU A 155 22.03 -9.75 -0.55
C GLU A 155 21.86 -8.72 0.57
N THR A 156 21.98 -7.42 0.23
CA THR A 156 21.83 -6.33 1.20
C THR A 156 20.43 -6.31 1.82
N ARG A 157 19.40 -6.70 1.07
CA ARG A 157 18.03 -6.75 1.56
C ARG A 157 17.79 -7.96 2.45
N VAL A 158 18.24 -9.14 2.05
CA VAL A 158 18.14 -10.38 2.84
C VAL A 158 18.81 -10.23 4.20
N ALA A 159 20.00 -9.62 4.25
CA ALA A 159 20.72 -9.39 5.50
C ALA A 159 19.95 -8.58 6.56
N ARG A 160 18.93 -7.83 6.15
CA ARG A 160 18.07 -7.04 7.04
C ARG A 160 16.83 -7.78 7.54
N ILE A 161 16.54 -8.97 6.98
CA ILE A 161 15.34 -9.75 7.29
C ILE A 161 15.69 -10.88 8.24
N PRO A 162 15.18 -10.87 9.50
CA PRO A 162 15.49 -11.94 10.47
C PRO A 162 15.12 -13.33 10.01
N ALA A 163 14.07 -13.49 9.17
CA ALA A 163 13.70 -14.78 8.58
C ALA A 163 14.73 -15.36 7.63
N GLY A 164 15.74 -14.56 7.18
CA GLY A 164 16.86 -15.01 6.33
C GLY A 164 16.52 -15.17 4.85
N PHE A 165 15.33 -14.77 4.42
CA PHE A 165 14.91 -14.76 3.01
C PHE A 165 13.98 -13.61 2.72
N MET A 166 13.87 -13.21 1.45
CA MET A 166 12.87 -12.27 1.00
C MET A 166 11.57 -12.99 0.69
N GLY A 167 10.47 -12.48 1.24
CA GLY A 167 9.15 -12.85 0.77
C GLY A 167 8.86 -12.35 -0.65
N ASP A 168 7.75 -12.76 -1.22
CA ASP A 168 7.27 -12.30 -2.52
C ASP A 168 5.85 -11.71 -2.45
N GLY A 169 5.27 -11.42 -3.63
CA GLY A 169 3.92 -10.83 -3.70
C GLY A 169 2.82 -11.72 -3.12
N ARG A 170 3.01 -13.05 -3.07
CA ARG A 170 2.03 -14.02 -2.53
C ARG A 170 1.90 -13.87 -1.01
N ASP A 171 3.01 -13.61 -0.31
CA ASP A 171 2.98 -13.40 1.15
C ASP A 171 2.08 -12.21 1.52
N THR A 172 2.20 -11.11 0.75
CA THR A 172 1.33 -9.96 0.90
C THR A 172 -0.12 -10.26 0.49
N ALA A 173 -0.31 -11.02 -0.59
CA ALA A 173 -1.64 -11.38 -1.09
C ALA A 173 -2.41 -12.26 -0.09
N HIS A 174 -1.75 -13.20 0.60
CA HIS A 174 -2.39 -14.02 1.63
C HIS A 174 -2.90 -13.18 2.81
N ALA A 175 -2.12 -12.19 3.26
CA ALA A 175 -2.58 -11.26 4.30
C ALA A 175 -3.76 -10.40 3.80
N ALA A 176 -3.71 -9.92 2.56
CA ALA A 176 -4.81 -9.17 1.95
C ALA A 176 -6.07 -10.03 1.79
N LEU A 177 -5.93 -11.30 1.39
CA LEU A 177 -7.03 -12.24 1.27
C LEU A 177 -7.72 -12.48 2.62
N PHE A 178 -6.96 -12.72 3.69
CA PHE A 178 -7.52 -12.84 5.04
C PHE A 178 -8.31 -11.59 5.41
N LEU A 179 -7.73 -10.39 5.26
CA LEU A 179 -8.39 -9.13 5.61
C LEU A 179 -9.63 -8.84 4.74
N ALA A 180 -9.66 -9.30 3.50
CA ALA A 180 -10.80 -9.15 2.61
C ALA A 180 -11.94 -10.14 2.91
N SER A 181 -11.63 -11.29 3.50
CA SER A 181 -12.58 -12.38 3.75
C SER A 181 -13.40 -12.19 5.04
N ASP A 182 -14.44 -13.03 5.21
CA ASP A 182 -15.28 -13.07 6.41
C ASP A 182 -14.54 -13.61 7.64
N GLU A 183 -13.40 -14.29 7.45
CA GLU A 183 -12.52 -14.71 8.56
C GLU A 183 -12.03 -13.49 9.38
N ALA A 184 -11.93 -12.33 8.75
CA ALA A 184 -11.56 -11.07 9.39
C ALA A 184 -12.78 -10.22 9.83
N ARG A 185 -13.96 -10.81 10.02
CA ARG A 185 -15.22 -10.08 10.31
C ARG A 185 -15.15 -9.14 11.52
N PHE A 186 -14.25 -9.39 12.46
CA PHE A 186 -14.06 -8.57 13.68
C PHE A 186 -12.72 -7.82 13.68
N VAL A 187 -12.06 -7.74 12.51
CA VAL A 187 -10.77 -7.07 12.31
C VAL A 187 -10.99 -5.81 11.46
N THR A 188 -10.82 -4.63 12.06
CA THR A 188 -10.89 -3.34 11.36
C THR A 188 -9.98 -2.32 12.05
N GLY A 189 -9.39 -1.41 11.29
CA GLY A 189 -8.48 -0.37 11.79
C GLY A 189 -7.09 -0.86 12.17
N THR A 190 -6.69 -2.07 11.76
CA THR A 190 -5.40 -2.68 12.10
C THR A 190 -4.43 -2.75 10.91
N GLU A 191 -3.18 -3.04 11.25
CA GLU A 191 -2.12 -3.37 10.30
C GLU A 191 -1.67 -4.82 10.47
N ILE A 192 -1.52 -5.54 9.33
CA ILE A 192 -0.78 -6.80 9.29
C ILE A 192 0.58 -6.53 8.66
N ILE A 193 1.64 -6.72 9.45
CA ILE A 193 3.02 -6.57 9.01
C ILE A 193 3.47 -7.87 8.37
N VAL A 194 3.98 -7.80 7.13
CA VAL A 194 4.44 -8.94 6.33
C VAL A 194 5.88 -8.65 5.89
N ASP A 195 6.85 -8.93 6.77
CA ASP A 195 8.23 -8.43 6.60
C ASP A 195 9.34 -9.39 7.06
N GLY A 196 9.01 -10.62 7.46
CA GLY A 196 9.97 -11.58 7.98
C GLY A 196 10.65 -11.15 9.29
N GLY A 197 9.99 -10.29 10.07
CA GLY A 197 10.47 -9.81 11.37
C GLY A 197 11.33 -8.54 11.30
N MET A 198 11.44 -7.91 10.12
CA MET A 198 12.32 -6.75 9.92
C MET A 198 11.98 -5.56 10.82
N VAL A 199 10.70 -5.27 11.07
CA VAL A 199 10.28 -4.13 11.91
C VAL A 199 10.48 -4.41 13.40
N ALA A 200 10.43 -5.69 13.81
CA ALA A 200 10.61 -6.11 15.20
C ALA A 200 12.08 -6.11 15.65
N ARG A 201 13.03 -6.04 14.71
CA ARG A 201 14.46 -6.02 14.96
C ARG A 201 14.89 -4.66 15.52
N CYS A 202 15.78 -4.66 16.51
CA CYS A 202 16.25 -3.46 17.24
C CYS A 202 17.63 -2.94 16.78
N ASP A 203 18.41 -3.76 16.06
CA ASP A 203 19.78 -3.49 15.55
C ASP A 203 19.83 -3.08 14.08
#